data_bf014e85d27796ceacfcb834628cadb2
#
_entry.id   bf014e85d27796ceacfcb834628cadb2
#
_cell.length_a   1.000
_cell.length_b   1.000
_cell.length_c   1.000
_cell.angle_alpha   90.00
_cell.angle_beta   90.00
_cell.angle_gamma   90.00
#
_symmetry.space_group_name_H-M   'P 1'
#
loop_
_entity.id
_entity.type
_entity.pdbx_description
1 polymer ?
#
loop_
_entity_poly.entity_id
_entity_poly.type
_entity_poly.pdbx_seq_one_letter_code
_entity_poly.pdbx_strand_id
1 'polypeptide(L)'
;MKRTLATLAIAALAMPALLLAQKVSYDYDKAASFATYKTYAHKDGTKVGQPLIDERIVAAIDTQMAAKGFTKSESSPDVFVVYHIAFDKQKDISTYSSGYGGGYGPYGWGWGGGWGGSSMTTTQVRDILVGTLVIDMADAKANKLAWRGMAVKEVNTQANPEKRDKSINEAVKKVFKNYPPKIKT
;
A
#
# COMPACT_ATOMS: atom_id res chain seq x y z
N MET A 1 17.07 -55.78 -20.70
CA MET A 1 17.72 -54.46 -20.48
C MET A 1 16.63 -53.45 -20.27
N LYS A 2 16.31 -53.11 -19.02
CA LYS A 2 15.26 -52.12 -18.65
C LYS A 2 15.94 -50.84 -18.23
N ARG A 3 15.79 -49.76 -19.03
CA ARG A 3 16.26 -48.42 -18.70
C ARG A 3 15.20 -47.69 -17.92
N THR A 4 15.45 -47.45 -16.63
CA THR A 4 14.62 -46.60 -15.75
C THR A 4 15.04 -45.15 -15.97
N LEU A 5 14.15 -44.33 -16.52
CA LEU A 5 14.27 -42.88 -16.59
C LEU A 5 13.88 -42.29 -15.24
N ALA A 6 14.83 -41.71 -14.54
CA ALA A 6 14.61 -40.94 -13.32
C ALA A 6 14.20 -39.49 -13.72
N THR A 7 12.93 -39.15 -13.51
CA THR A 7 12.43 -37.79 -13.68
C THR A 7 12.80 -36.96 -12.45
N LEU A 8 13.70 -35.99 -12.64
CA LEU A 8 14.10 -35.02 -11.62
C LEU A 8 13.02 -33.91 -11.55
N ALA A 9 12.19 -33.93 -10.51
CA ALA A 9 11.24 -32.88 -10.25
C ALA A 9 11.95 -31.69 -9.58
N ILE A 10 12.14 -30.60 -10.33
CA ILE A 10 12.65 -29.32 -9.81
C ILE A 10 11.47 -28.62 -9.11
N ALA A 11 11.43 -28.67 -7.80
CA ALA A 11 10.53 -27.87 -6.99
C ALA A 11 11.04 -26.41 -6.99
N ALA A 12 10.42 -25.56 -7.79
CA ALA A 12 10.66 -24.12 -7.75
C ALA A 12 10.13 -23.58 -6.41
N LEU A 13 11.02 -23.27 -5.47
CA LEU A 13 10.70 -22.50 -4.27
C LEU A 13 10.31 -21.09 -4.70
N ALA A 14 9.00 -20.82 -4.77
CA ALA A 14 8.48 -19.46 -4.86
C ALA A 14 8.75 -18.76 -3.52
N MET A 15 9.84 -17.99 -3.43
CA MET A 15 10.03 -17.05 -2.32
C MET A 15 8.89 -16.03 -2.35
N PRO A 16 8.12 -15.87 -1.25
CA PRO A 16 7.20 -14.75 -1.16
C PRO A 16 8.03 -13.48 -1.14
N ALA A 17 7.94 -12.68 -2.21
CA ALA A 17 8.45 -11.32 -2.19
C ALA A 17 7.72 -10.61 -1.05
N LEU A 18 8.46 -10.18 -0.04
CA LEU A 18 8.00 -9.28 1.01
C LEU A 18 7.60 -7.97 0.31
N LEU A 19 6.36 -7.92 -0.17
CA LEU A 19 5.71 -6.71 -0.60
C LEU A 19 5.65 -5.81 0.62
N LEU A 20 6.42 -4.75 0.66
CA LEU A 20 6.28 -3.65 1.60
C LEU A 20 4.78 -3.30 1.64
N ALA A 21 4.14 -3.69 2.73
CA ALA A 21 2.70 -3.77 2.79
C ALA A 21 2.12 -2.36 2.78
N GLN A 22 1.59 -1.95 1.62
CA GLN A 22 0.77 -0.75 1.53
C GLN A 22 -0.44 -0.93 2.44
N LYS A 23 -0.54 -0.09 3.48
CA LYS A 23 -1.68 -0.09 4.39
C LYS A 23 -2.83 0.67 3.74
N VAL A 24 -3.98 0.00 3.59
CA VAL A 24 -5.19 0.60 3.03
C VAL A 24 -6.31 0.50 4.05
N SER A 25 -7.04 1.59 4.23
CA SER A 25 -8.24 1.66 5.05
C SER A 25 -9.34 2.45 4.33
N TYR A 26 -10.58 2.28 4.77
CA TYR A 26 -11.73 3.03 4.27
C TYR A 26 -12.76 3.20 5.36
N ASP A 27 -13.59 4.24 5.20
CA ASP A 27 -14.75 4.54 6.01
C ASP A 27 -15.88 5.08 5.13
N TYR A 28 -17.11 4.99 5.60
CA TYR A 28 -18.27 5.42 4.82
C TYR A 28 -19.48 5.74 5.68
N ASP A 29 -20.34 6.63 5.17
CA ASP A 29 -21.65 6.89 5.76
C ASP A 29 -22.60 5.74 5.43
N LYS A 30 -23.10 5.05 6.47
CA LYS A 30 -24.05 3.92 6.32
C LYS A 30 -25.39 4.35 5.72
N ALA A 31 -25.75 5.65 5.83
CA ALA A 31 -26.97 6.21 5.26
C ALA A 31 -26.82 6.60 3.79
N ALA A 32 -25.60 6.58 3.23
CA ALA A 32 -25.36 6.94 1.84
C ALA A 32 -25.91 5.90 0.86
N SER A 33 -26.58 6.36 -0.18
CA SER A 33 -27.21 5.52 -1.21
C SER A 33 -26.21 5.25 -2.37
N PHE A 34 -25.17 4.47 -2.13
CA PHE A 34 -24.10 4.21 -3.11
C PHE A 34 -24.58 3.68 -4.47
N ALA A 35 -25.72 2.98 -4.52
CA ALA A 35 -26.29 2.47 -5.76
C ALA A 35 -26.83 3.56 -6.70
N THR A 36 -27.16 4.74 -6.16
CA THR A 36 -27.70 5.86 -6.94
C THR A 36 -26.64 6.73 -7.58
N TYR A 37 -25.41 6.67 -7.10
CA TYR A 37 -24.31 7.48 -7.63
C TYR A 37 -23.83 6.93 -8.96
N LYS A 38 -23.88 7.78 -10.00
CA LYS A 38 -23.49 7.44 -11.39
C LYS A 38 -22.54 8.44 -12.01
N THR A 39 -22.58 9.68 -11.52
CA THR A 39 -21.79 10.78 -12.07
C THR A 39 -20.91 11.41 -11.01
N TYR A 40 -19.75 11.93 -11.44
CA TYR A 40 -18.83 12.60 -10.54
C TYR A 40 -18.16 13.81 -11.18
N ALA A 41 -17.69 14.73 -10.34
CA ALA A 41 -16.77 15.80 -10.69
C ALA A 41 -15.63 15.87 -9.68
N HIS A 42 -14.49 16.36 -10.11
CA HIS A 42 -13.38 16.64 -9.19
C HIS A 42 -13.59 17.96 -8.46
N LYS A 43 -13.17 18.01 -7.21
CA LYS A 43 -12.94 19.26 -6.46
C LYS A 43 -11.50 19.32 -5.97
N ASP A 44 -11.00 20.53 -5.77
CA ASP A 44 -9.67 20.77 -5.26
C ASP A 44 -9.52 20.26 -3.82
N GLY A 45 -8.43 19.54 -3.60
CA GLY A 45 -7.98 19.06 -2.31
C GLY A 45 -6.54 19.50 -2.04
N THR A 46 -5.85 18.78 -1.18
CA THR A 46 -4.43 19.06 -0.88
C THR A 46 -3.54 18.37 -1.89
N LYS A 47 -3.01 19.14 -2.84
CA LYS A 47 -2.15 18.68 -3.93
C LYS A 47 -0.71 18.42 -3.46
N VAL A 48 0.03 17.62 -4.23
CA VAL A 48 1.48 17.38 -4.02
C VAL A 48 2.30 18.64 -4.27
N GLY A 49 1.79 19.57 -5.08
CA GLY A 49 2.54 20.72 -5.58
C GLY A 49 3.53 20.36 -6.70
N GLN A 50 3.38 19.18 -7.29
CA GLN A 50 4.11 18.72 -8.47
C GLN A 50 3.12 18.36 -9.57
N PRO A 51 2.88 19.23 -10.58
CA PRO A 51 1.79 19.09 -11.54
C PRO A 51 1.70 17.71 -12.19
N LEU A 52 2.84 17.15 -12.64
CA LEU A 52 2.85 15.81 -13.25
C LEU A 52 2.44 14.68 -12.32
N ILE A 53 2.66 14.81 -11.02
CA ILE A 53 2.22 13.82 -10.04
C ILE A 53 0.72 13.99 -9.77
N ASP A 54 0.27 15.23 -9.64
CA ASP A 54 -1.14 15.57 -9.44
C ASP A 54 -1.98 15.08 -10.62
N GLU A 55 -1.54 15.30 -11.87
CA GLU A 55 -2.19 14.78 -13.07
C GLU A 55 -2.28 13.25 -13.09
N ARG A 56 -1.20 12.54 -12.71
CA ARG A 56 -1.22 11.07 -12.62
C ARG A 56 -2.20 10.55 -11.58
N ILE A 57 -2.31 11.23 -10.42
CA ILE A 57 -3.26 10.86 -9.37
C ILE A 57 -4.70 11.02 -9.90
N VAL A 58 -5.01 12.15 -10.53
CA VAL A 58 -6.33 12.41 -11.14
C VAL A 58 -6.65 11.37 -12.21
N ALA A 59 -5.72 11.09 -13.13
CA ALA A 59 -5.91 10.09 -14.18
C ALA A 59 -6.15 8.68 -13.62
N ALA A 60 -5.42 8.31 -12.55
CA ALA A 60 -5.61 7.03 -11.89
C ALA A 60 -6.99 6.94 -11.21
N ILE A 61 -7.46 8.04 -10.59
CA ILE A 61 -8.80 8.13 -9.99
C ILE A 61 -9.85 8.00 -11.10
N ASP A 62 -9.74 8.74 -12.19
CA ASP A 62 -10.68 8.70 -13.33
C ASP A 62 -10.78 7.28 -13.88
N THR A 63 -9.65 6.58 -14.02
CA THR A 63 -9.61 5.17 -14.45
C THR A 63 -10.41 4.26 -13.51
N GLN A 64 -10.26 4.44 -12.19
CA GLN A 64 -11.00 3.62 -11.23
C GLN A 64 -12.48 4.00 -11.15
N MET A 65 -12.83 5.28 -11.28
CA MET A 65 -14.22 5.73 -11.33
C MET A 65 -14.93 5.15 -12.57
N ALA A 66 -14.30 5.21 -13.74
CA ALA A 66 -14.82 4.58 -14.95
C ALA A 66 -15.02 3.06 -14.78
N ALA A 67 -14.05 2.36 -14.20
CA ALA A 67 -14.13 0.93 -13.90
C ALA A 67 -15.25 0.58 -12.91
N LYS A 68 -15.71 1.53 -12.10
CA LYS A 68 -16.86 1.41 -11.19
C LYS A 68 -18.19 1.86 -11.84
N GLY A 69 -18.18 2.23 -13.10
CA GLY A 69 -19.36 2.63 -13.86
C GLY A 69 -19.77 4.09 -13.69
N PHE A 70 -18.86 4.94 -13.20
CA PHE A 70 -19.13 6.38 -13.11
C PHE A 70 -18.79 7.09 -14.42
N THR A 71 -19.58 8.13 -14.72
CA THR A 71 -19.32 9.06 -15.82
C THR A 71 -18.97 10.44 -15.25
N LYS A 72 -17.97 11.08 -15.82
CA LYS A 72 -17.59 12.45 -15.42
C LYS A 72 -18.63 13.46 -15.87
N SER A 73 -19.08 14.34 -14.96
CA SER A 73 -20.09 15.38 -15.23
C SER A 73 -19.82 16.59 -14.35
N GLU A 74 -19.36 17.67 -14.96
CA GLU A 74 -19.01 18.90 -14.23
C GLU A 74 -20.25 19.71 -13.83
N SER A 75 -21.36 19.60 -14.58
CA SER A 75 -22.55 20.44 -14.38
C SER A 75 -23.53 19.89 -13.33
N SER A 76 -23.61 18.56 -13.18
CA SER A 76 -24.57 17.92 -12.26
C SER A 76 -24.03 16.58 -11.78
N PRO A 77 -22.95 16.56 -10.99
CA PRO A 77 -22.42 15.33 -10.44
C PRO A 77 -23.29 14.81 -9.29
N ASP A 78 -23.38 13.49 -9.14
CA ASP A 78 -23.96 12.88 -7.94
C ASP A 78 -22.99 12.95 -6.77
N VAL A 79 -21.67 12.86 -7.05
CA VAL A 79 -20.62 12.95 -6.03
C VAL A 79 -19.48 13.85 -6.49
N PHE A 80 -18.90 14.54 -5.54
CA PHE A 80 -17.61 15.20 -5.71
C PHE A 80 -16.50 14.27 -5.25
N VAL A 81 -15.44 14.13 -6.07
CA VAL A 81 -14.24 13.38 -5.73
C VAL A 81 -13.12 14.35 -5.41
N VAL A 82 -12.54 14.21 -4.24
CA VAL A 82 -11.45 15.05 -3.74
C VAL A 82 -10.30 14.15 -3.33
N TYR A 83 -9.06 14.49 -3.66
CA TYR A 83 -7.92 13.79 -3.11
C TYR A 83 -7.06 14.74 -2.25
N HIS A 84 -6.46 14.15 -1.24
CA HIS A 84 -5.47 14.81 -0.38
C HIS A 84 -4.24 13.95 -0.31
N ILE A 85 -3.07 14.59 -0.35
CA ILE A 85 -1.82 13.89 -0.14
C ILE A 85 -0.98 14.59 0.93
N ALA A 86 -0.35 13.79 1.76
CA ALA A 86 0.58 14.25 2.78
C ALA A 86 1.83 13.39 2.75
N PHE A 87 2.97 13.99 3.11
CA PHE A 87 4.24 13.28 3.26
C PHE A 87 4.76 13.47 4.67
N ASP A 88 5.26 12.38 5.24
CA ASP A 88 5.88 12.37 6.55
C ASP A 88 7.26 11.69 6.48
N LYS A 89 8.25 12.29 7.13
CA LYS A 89 9.59 11.71 7.26
C LYS A 89 9.64 10.88 8.52
N GLN A 90 9.87 9.60 8.38
CA GLN A 90 9.97 8.66 9.48
C GLN A 90 11.37 8.04 9.53
N LYS A 91 11.76 7.59 10.71
CA LYS A 91 12.99 6.81 10.89
C LYS A 91 12.62 5.34 11.00
N ASP A 92 13.11 4.54 10.07
CA ASP A 92 13.05 3.09 10.14
C ASP A 92 14.29 2.60 10.91
N ILE A 93 14.06 1.96 12.03
CA ILE A 93 15.12 1.44 12.92
C ILE A 93 15.07 -0.08 12.85
N SER A 94 16.01 -0.66 12.11
CA SER A 94 16.18 -2.11 12.02
C SER A 94 17.33 -2.57 12.89
N THR A 95 17.03 -3.35 13.92
CA THR A 95 18.04 -3.95 14.80
C THR A 95 18.28 -5.39 14.36
N TYR A 96 19.48 -5.70 13.91
CA TYR A 96 19.91 -7.05 13.56
C TYR A 96 20.83 -7.57 14.66
N SER A 97 20.40 -8.60 15.40
CA SER A 97 21.26 -9.33 16.31
C SER A 97 21.62 -10.67 15.70
N SER A 98 22.86 -10.85 15.28
CA SER A 98 23.39 -12.15 14.90
C SER A 98 24.02 -12.81 16.13
N GLY A 99 23.23 -13.62 16.81
CA GLY A 99 23.76 -14.55 17.82
C GLY A 99 24.24 -15.82 17.12
N TYR A 100 25.51 -16.06 17.09
CA TYR A 100 26.07 -17.37 16.72
C TYR A 100 25.84 -18.30 17.92
N GLY A 101 24.68 -18.95 17.98
CA GLY A 101 24.35 -19.99 18.94
C GLY A 101 25.14 -21.24 18.66
N GLY A 102 26.16 -21.51 19.45
CA GLY A 102 26.93 -22.72 19.40
C GLY A 102 26.06 -23.96 19.61
N GLY A 103 26.32 -24.98 18.77
CA GLY A 103 25.57 -26.21 18.70
C GLY A 103 25.49 -26.97 20.02
N TYR A 104 24.32 -27.50 20.27
CA TYR A 104 24.11 -28.55 21.28
C TYR A 104 24.68 -29.87 20.78
N GLY A 105 25.87 -30.22 21.27
CA GLY A 105 26.33 -31.58 21.24
C GLY A 105 25.93 -32.30 22.54
N PRO A 106 25.40 -33.55 22.50
CA PRO A 106 24.88 -34.24 23.70
C PRO A 106 25.93 -34.90 24.58
N TYR A 107 27.20 -34.66 24.40
CA TYR A 107 28.27 -35.19 25.25
C TYR A 107 29.39 -34.18 25.48
N GLY A 108 29.50 -33.67 26.68
CA GLY A 108 30.60 -32.80 27.07
C GLY A 108 30.55 -32.36 28.52
N TRP A 109 30.98 -33.19 29.43
CA TRP A 109 31.47 -32.75 30.72
C TRP A 109 32.78 -31.99 30.49
N GLY A 110 32.72 -30.70 30.65
CA GLY A 110 33.88 -29.83 30.49
C GLY A 110 33.81 -28.65 31.43
N TRP A 111 34.61 -28.69 32.45
CA TRP A 111 34.90 -27.61 33.41
C TRP A 111 35.62 -26.48 32.71
N GLY A 112 35.19 -25.24 32.91
CA GLY A 112 36.09 -24.10 32.71
C GLY A 112 35.68 -23.08 31.64
N GLY A 113 35.58 -21.86 32.06
CA GLY A 113 35.91 -20.70 31.26
C GLY A 113 34.73 -20.01 30.56
N GLY A 114 34.09 -19.06 31.25
CA GLY A 114 33.27 -18.04 30.62
C GLY A 114 34.13 -17.21 29.66
N TRP A 115 33.81 -17.33 28.37
CA TRP A 115 34.18 -16.35 27.38
C TRP A 115 32.84 -15.77 26.85
N GLY A 116 32.62 -14.50 27.16
CA GLY A 116 31.43 -13.79 26.75
C GLY A 116 31.29 -13.84 25.25
N GLY A 117 30.20 -14.48 24.81
CA GLY A 117 29.75 -14.37 23.44
C GLY A 117 29.35 -12.92 23.16
N SER A 118 30.18 -12.19 22.44
CA SER A 118 29.84 -10.85 21.97
C SER A 118 28.74 -10.99 20.91
N SER A 119 27.51 -10.73 21.31
CA SER A 119 26.44 -10.51 20.35
C SER A 119 26.67 -9.15 19.67
N MET A 120 27.07 -9.15 18.41
CA MET A 120 27.09 -7.92 17.63
C MET A 120 25.65 -7.53 17.29
N THR A 121 25.18 -6.51 17.94
CA THR A 121 23.92 -5.86 17.63
C THR A 121 24.21 -4.68 16.69
N THR A 122 23.83 -4.79 15.44
CA THR A 122 23.94 -3.69 14.48
C THR A 122 22.57 -3.02 14.34
N THR A 123 22.49 -1.76 14.74
CA THR A 123 21.30 -0.94 14.54
C THR A 123 21.47 -0.11 13.27
N GLN A 124 20.64 -0.35 12.27
CA GLN A 124 20.56 0.50 11.09
C GLN A 124 19.39 1.48 11.24
N VAL A 125 19.69 2.76 11.10
CA VAL A 125 18.67 3.83 11.08
C VAL A 125 18.60 4.35 9.64
N ARG A 126 17.41 4.28 9.03
CA ARG A 126 17.15 4.76 7.68
C ARG A 126 16.02 5.78 7.70
N ASP A 127 16.25 6.95 7.09
CA ASP A 127 15.17 7.91 6.87
C ASP A 127 14.31 7.44 5.70
N ILE A 128 13.02 7.29 5.95
CA ILE A 128 12.01 6.93 4.96
C ILE A 128 11.00 8.05 4.79
N LEU A 129 10.54 8.25 3.55
CA LEU A 129 9.44 9.15 3.25
C LEU A 129 8.17 8.33 3.11
N VAL A 130 7.18 8.60 3.95
CA VAL A 130 5.87 7.95 3.90
C VAL A 130 4.86 8.89 3.27
N GLY A 131 4.21 8.44 2.21
CA GLY A 131 3.11 9.15 1.56
C GLY A 131 1.76 8.60 2.02
N THR A 132 0.85 9.49 2.33
CA THR A 132 -0.55 9.19 2.63
C THR A 132 -1.43 9.81 1.56
N LEU A 133 -2.14 8.97 0.79
CA LEU A 133 -3.16 9.38 -0.16
C LEU A 133 -4.53 9.14 0.44
N VAL A 134 -5.35 10.19 0.55
CA VAL A 134 -6.76 10.11 0.93
C VAL A 134 -7.61 10.47 -0.28
N ILE A 135 -8.64 9.70 -0.55
CA ILE A 135 -9.63 9.97 -1.61
C ILE A 135 -11.00 10.01 -0.94
N ASP A 136 -11.66 11.14 -1.07
CA ASP A 136 -12.99 11.42 -0.54
C ASP A 136 -14.02 11.44 -1.65
N MET A 137 -15.18 10.87 -1.39
CA MET A 137 -16.37 11.00 -2.21
C MET A 137 -17.48 11.65 -1.36
N ALA A 138 -17.87 12.86 -1.71
CA ALA A 138 -18.93 13.60 -1.03
C ALA A 138 -20.19 13.61 -1.89
N ASP A 139 -21.34 13.31 -1.29
CA ASP A 139 -22.65 13.49 -1.94
C ASP A 139 -22.82 14.96 -2.33
N ALA A 140 -23.05 15.22 -3.62
CA ALA A 140 -23.11 16.58 -4.14
C ALA A 140 -24.37 17.34 -3.69
N LYS A 141 -25.48 16.62 -3.46
CA LYS A 141 -26.74 17.19 -3.04
C LYS A 141 -26.77 17.46 -1.53
N ALA A 142 -26.34 16.45 -0.76
CA ALA A 142 -26.31 16.56 0.70
C ALA A 142 -25.10 17.36 1.21
N ASN A 143 -24.11 17.63 0.36
CA ASN A 143 -22.82 18.22 0.70
C ASN A 143 -22.15 17.52 1.91
N LYS A 144 -22.19 16.21 1.92
CA LYS A 144 -21.75 15.36 3.03
C LYS A 144 -20.80 14.27 2.53
N LEU A 145 -19.76 13.99 3.30
CA LEU A 145 -18.87 12.89 3.01
C LEU A 145 -19.63 11.57 3.01
N ALA A 146 -19.63 10.87 1.88
CA ALA A 146 -20.26 9.57 1.72
C ALA A 146 -19.27 8.43 1.90
N TRP A 147 -18.04 8.59 1.39
CA TRP A 147 -17.00 7.57 1.48
C TRP A 147 -15.62 8.20 1.48
N ARG A 148 -14.72 7.60 2.23
CA ARG A 148 -13.29 7.93 2.30
C ARG A 148 -12.45 6.69 2.18
N GLY A 149 -11.47 6.69 1.30
CA GLY A 149 -10.45 5.67 1.21
C GLY A 149 -9.07 6.25 1.43
N MET A 150 -8.18 5.50 2.08
CA MET A 150 -6.85 5.95 2.41
C MET A 150 -5.82 4.87 2.09
N ALA A 151 -4.69 5.27 1.51
CA ALA A 151 -3.52 4.42 1.31
C ALA A 151 -2.28 5.08 1.91
N VAL A 152 -1.53 4.32 2.68
CA VAL A 152 -0.24 4.74 3.27
C VAL A 152 0.86 3.85 2.73
N LYS A 153 1.93 4.45 2.22
CA LYS A 153 3.04 3.73 1.60
C LYS A 153 4.36 4.49 1.73
N GLU A 154 5.46 3.77 1.85
CA GLU A 154 6.80 4.32 1.66
C GLU A 154 6.97 4.80 0.21
N VAL A 155 7.51 6.00 0.04
CA VAL A 155 7.73 6.65 -1.26
C VAL A 155 9.17 6.46 -1.69
N ASN A 156 9.37 5.81 -2.83
CA ASN A 156 10.69 5.74 -3.44
C ASN A 156 10.95 7.04 -4.22
N THR A 157 11.72 7.95 -3.62
CA THR A 157 12.07 9.25 -4.23
C THR A 157 12.97 9.12 -5.45
N GLN A 158 13.69 7.98 -5.59
CA GLN A 158 14.58 7.68 -6.72
C GLN A 158 13.88 6.92 -7.85
N ALA A 159 12.56 6.66 -7.72
CA ALA A 159 11.82 5.96 -8.76
C ALA A 159 11.79 6.77 -10.07
N ASN A 160 11.98 6.08 -11.20
CA ASN A 160 11.77 6.67 -12.53
C ASN A 160 10.27 6.93 -12.79
N PRO A 161 9.92 7.71 -13.83
CA PRO A 161 8.54 8.07 -14.12
C PRO A 161 7.58 6.88 -14.21
N GLU A 162 7.98 5.78 -14.87
CA GLU A 162 7.15 4.59 -15.07
C GLU A 162 6.87 3.87 -13.74
N LYS A 163 7.87 3.78 -12.85
CA LYS A 163 7.72 3.20 -11.52
C LYS A 163 6.82 4.05 -10.64
N ARG A 164 6.91 5.39 -10.76
CA ARG A 164 6.02 6.31 -10.04
C ARG A 164 4.58 6.16 -10.50
N ASP A 165 4.36 6.15 -11.81
CA ASP A 165 3.04 5.95 -12.41
C ASP A 165 2.42 4.63 -11.97
N LYS A 166 3.15 3.52 -12.08
CA LYS A 166 2.71 2.21 -11.58
C LYS A 166 2.36 2.25 -10.10
N SER A 167 3.20 2.89 -9.28
CA SER A 167 2.98 2.99 -7.82
C SER A 167 1.71 3.77 -7.47
N ILE A 168 1.42 4.87 -8.18
CA ILE A 168 0.22 5.68 -8.02
C ILE A 168 -1.02 4.88 -8.42
N ASN A 169 -0.99 4.27 -9.62
CA ASN A 169 -2.09 3.45 -10.12
C ASN A 169 -2.43 2.29 -9.19
N GLU A 170 -1.43 1.59 -8.65
CA GLU A 170 -1.62 0.52 -7.66
C GLU A 170 -2.22 1.04 -6.36
N ALA A 171 -1.78 2.21 -5.87
CA ALA A 171 -2.31 2.82 -4.66
C ALA A 171 -3.79 3.15 -4.81
N VAL A 172 -4.15 3.87 -5.87
CA VAL A 172 -5.54 4.25 -6.17
C VAL A 172 -6.41 3.01 -6.38
N LYS A 173 -5.95 2.03 -7.16
CA LYS A 173 -6.66 0.76 -7.37
C LYS A 173 -6.95 0.03 -6.06
N LYS A 174 -5.98 -0.02 -5.14
CA LYS A 174 -6.17 -0.67 -3.83
C LYS A 174 -7.17 0.09 -2.97
N VAL A 175 -7.17 1.42 -2.99
CA VAL A 175 -8.16 2.26 -2.30
C VAL A 175 -9.56 1.92 -2.79
N PHE A 176 -9.79 1.93 -4.11
CA PHE A 176 -11.10 1.65 -4.71
C PHE A 176 -11.53 0.18 -4.68
N LYS A 177 -10.67 -0.74 -4.27
CA LYS A 177 -11.03 -2.16 -4.13
C LYS A 177 -12.24 -2.37 -3.20
N ASN A 178 -12.36 -1.52 -2.19
CA ASN A 178 -13.44 -1.57 -1.19
C ASN A 178 -14.59 -0.60 -1.48
N TYR A 179 -14.68 -0.08 -2.71
CA TYR A 179 -15.81 0.73 -3.17
C TYR A 179 -16.65 -0.04 -4.20
N PRO A 180 -18.01 -0.04 -4.14
CA PRO A 180 -18.80 0.43 -3.01
C PRO A 180 -18.61 -0.44 -1.77
N PRO A 181 -18.79 0.11 -0.56
CA PRO A 181 -18.67 -0.67 0.66
C PRO A 181 -19.77 -1.73 0.75
N LYS A 182 -19.44 -2.90 1.33
CA LYS A 182 -20.44 -3.92 1.62
C LYS A 182 -21.20 -3.50 2.87
N ILE A 183 -22.40 -2.96 2.68
CA ILE A 183 -23.29 -2.64 3.80
C ILE A 183 -23.80 -3.97 4.35
N LYS A 184 -23.39 -4.32 5.58
CA LYS A 184 -24.00 -5.44 6.29
C LYS A 184 -25.38 -5.00 6.76
N THR A 185 -26.42 -5.54 6.16
CA THR A 185 -27.81 -5.49 6.64
C THR A 185 -27.92 -6.30 7.93
#